data_6251d712b8d62b82efa19ef247d8c642
#
_entry.id   6251d712b8d62b82efa19ef247d8c642
#
_cell.length_a   1.000
_cell.length_b   1.000
_cell.length_c   1.000
_cell.angle_alpha   90.00
_cell.angle_beta   90.00
_cell.angle_gamma   90.00
#
_symmetry.space_group_name_H-M   'P 1'
#
loop_
_entity.id
_entity.type
_entity.pdbx_description
1 polymer ?
#
loop_
_entity_poly.entity_id
_entity_poly.type
_entity_poly.pdbx_seq_one_letter_code
_entity_poly.pdbx_strand_id
1 'polypeptide(L)'
;MTNWIQAARLRTLPLSISGIIIGSFTARWRLLSEGSKWDWQIFALAMLVTILYQILSNFANDYGDGVKGTDRLRTKNAEIRMVASGKISVQKMKLAVIITAGLSLLATITLLYKAFIPNYLPEFFIFLGLGILCILAAIGYTIGKNSYGYMGLGDVMVFIFFGIVSVGGSYFLFTKTWSWDILLPASAVGMLSTAVLNLNNMRDMESDRLSGKKTFALRIGFRNAMIYQIVLMQLPLIFILIFLMMNNLHIKKGYYPFIVMIMFFPMTALRRKIMQTKDPKELDPFLKQTAIITLATAILLTCGLNFF
;
A
#
# COMPACT_ATOMS: atom_id res chain seq x y z
N MET A 1 9.04 1.15 24.48
CA MET A 1 9.39 1.03 23.04
C MET A 1 8.56 -0.01 22.30
N THR A 2 8.44 -1.23 22.82
CA THR A 2 7.72 -2.35 22.15
C THR A 2 6.27 -2.02 21.73
N ASN A 3 5.51 -1.31 22.57
CA ASN A 3 4.11 -0.96 22.27
C ASN A 3 3.96 -0.02 21.05
N TRP A 4 4.88 0.93 20.87
CA TRP A 4 4.87 1.84 19.72
C TRP A 4 5.23 1.17 18.42
N ILE A 5 6.19 0.22 18.45
CA ILE A 5 6.55 -0.61 17.29
C ILE A 5 5.36 -1.50 16.89
N GLN A 6 4.65 -2.06 17.87
CA GLN A 6 3.42 -2.83 17.61
C GLN A 6 2.31 -1.95 17.02
N ALA A 7 2.11 -0.73 17.55
CA ALA A 7 1.15 0.23 16.99
C ALA A 7 1.49 0.64 15.55
N ALA A 8 2.77 0.80 15.22
CA ALA A 8 3.25 1.12 13.88
C ALA A 8 3.03 -0.01 12.85
N ARG A 9 2.76 -1.26 13.28
CA ARG A 9 2.44 -2.42 12.42
C ARG A 9 3.41 -2.60 11.26
N LEU A 10 4.67 -2.81 11.57
CA LEU A 10 5.73 -2.96 10.55
C LEU A 10 5.42 -4.06 9.51
N ARG A 11 4.54 -5.01 9.82
CA ARG A 11 4.09 -6.06 8.87
C ARG A 11 3.38 -5.53 7.63
N THR A 12 2.88 -4.28 7.64
CA THR A 12 2.21 -3.64 6.48
C THR A 12 3.15 -2.77 5.66
N LEU A 13 4.36 -2.47 6.15
CA LEU A 13 5.38 -1.69 5.41
C LEU A 13 5.70 -2.28 4.03
N PRO A 14 5.80 -3.60 3.83
CA PRO A 14 6.03 -4.16 2.50
C PRO A 14 5.09 -3.62 1.43
N LEU A 15 3.82 -3.34 1.76
CA LEU A 15 2.85 -2.80 0.80
C LEU A 15 3.20 -1.38 0.36
N SER A 16 3.46 -0.49 1.32
CA SER A 16 3.75 0.91 1.02
C SER A 16 5.07 1.11 0.27
N ILE A 17 6.12 0.38 0.66
CA ILE A 17 7.43 0.50 0.01
C ILE A 17 7.44 -0.12 -1.39
N SER A 18 6.60 -1.13 -1.67
CA SER A 18 6.52 -1.79 -2.98
C SER A 18 6.18 -0.82 -4.10
N GLY A 19 5.21 0.09 -3.86
CA GLY A 19 4.82 1.08 -4.85
C GLY A 19 5.95 2.08 -5.16
N ILE A 20 6.64 2.55 -4.11
CA ILE A 20 7.79 3.45 -4.28
C ILE A 20 8.93 2.77 -5.05
N ILE A 21 9.23 1.50 -4.73
CA ILE A 21 10.26 0.73 -5.44
C ILE A 21 9.91 0.63 -6.91
N ILE A 22 8.69 0.17 -7.26
CA ILE A 22 8.29 -0.01 -8.67
C ILE A 22 8.33 1.32 -9.42
N GLY A 23 7.70 2.38 -8.90
CA GLY A 23 7.67 3.66 -9.59
C GLY A 23 9.06 4.25 -9.79
N SER A 24 9.87 4.31 -8.72
CA SER A 24 11.21 4.88 -8.77
C SER A 24 12.18 4.12 -9.67
N PHE A 25 12.16 2.78 -9.63
CA PHE A 25 13.08 1.97 -10.44
C PHE A 25 12.59 1.77 -11.87
N THR A 26 11.29 1.87 -12.14
CA THR A 26 10.79 2.00 -13.53
C THR A 26 11.23 3.34 -14.14
N ALA A 27 11.16 4.42 -13.37
CA ALA A 27 11.71 5.72 -13.77
C ALA A 27 13.22 5.64 -14.01
N ARG A 28 13.98 4.98 -13.11
CA ARG A 28 15.41 4.77 -13.25
C ARG A 28 15.75 4.06 -14.57
N TRP A 29 15.07 2.97 -14.85
CA TRP A 29 15.26 2.23 -16.09
C TRP A 29 15.08 3.13 -17.33
N ARG A 30 14.04 3.94 -17.39
CA ARG A 30 13.79 4.86 -18.51
C ARG A 30 14.82 5.96 -18.61
N LEU A 31 15.07 6.66 -17.50
CA LEU A 31 16.06 7.75 -17.47
C LEU A 31 17.44 7.30 -17.91
N LEU A 32 17.90 6.15 -17.45
CA LEU A 32 19.20 5.60 -17.86
C LEU A 32 19.23 5.19 -19.34
N SER A 33 18.10 4.69 -19.88
CA SER A 33 18.01 4.38 -21.32
C SER A 33 18.05 5.63 -22.20
N GLU A 34 17.69 6.78 -21.66
CA GLU A 34 17.74 8.10 -22.31
C GLU A 34 19.02 8.88 -21.98
N GLY A 35 19.98 8.27 -21.27
CA GLY A 35 21.22 8.93 -20.85
C GLY A 35 21.06 9.96 -19.71
N SER A 36 19.89 9.98 -19.07
CA SER A 36 19.57 10.90 -17.97
C SER A 36 19.97 10.32 -16.61
N LYS A 37 20.18 11.21 -15.63
CA LYS A 37 20.57 10.81 -14.28
C LYS A 37 19.38 10.49 -13.41
N TRP A 38 19.53 9.51 -12.51
CA TRP A 38 18.58 9.16 -11.47
C TRP A 38 19.14 9.58 -10.10
N ASP A 39 18.31 10.24 -9.28
CA ASP A 39 18.74 10.81 -7.99
C ASP A 39 18.35 9.89 -6.82
N TRP A 40 19.36 9.31 -6.17
CA TRP A 40 19.21 8.50 -4.98
C TRP A 40 18.54 9.23 -3.81
N GLN A 41 18.77 10.55 -3.64
CA GLN A 41 18.19 11.31 -2.53
C GLN A 41 16.67 11.42 -2.66
N ILE A 42 16.15 11.58 -3.88
CA ILE A 42 14.69 11.58 -4.14
C ILE A 42 14.10 10.22 -3.74
N PHE A 43 14.76 9.11 -4.06
CA PHE A 43 14.31 7.77 -3.66
C PHE A 43 14.29 7.61 -2.14
N ALA A 44 15.37 7.98 -1.44
CA ALA A 44 15.46 7.88 0.01
C ALA A 44 14.39 8.72 0.71
N LEU A 45 14.14 9.95 0.24
CA LEU A 45 13.08 10.81 0.75
C LEU A 45 11.69 10.25 0.47
N ALA A 46 11.43 9.70 -0.73
CA ALA A 46 10.17 9.05 -1.05
C ALA A 46 9.91 7.82 -0.16
N MET A 47 10.95 7.03 0.13
CA MET A 47 10.89 5.92 1.09
C MET A 47 10.56 6.42 2.51
N LEU A 48 11.18 7.50 2.97
CA LEU A 48 10.88 8.09 4.28
C LEU A 48 9.42 8.58 4.35
N VAL A 49 8.95 9.30 3.34
CA VAL A 49 7.57 9.81 3.27
C VAL A 49 6.56 8.67 3.33
N THR A 50 6.75 7.61 2.53
CA THR A 50 5.80 6.49 2.52
C THR A 50 5.79 5.72 3.84
N ILE A 51 6.93 5.57 4.51
CA ILE A 51 7.03 4.95 5.85
C ILE A 51 6.26 5.79 6.87
N LEU A 52 6.44 7.11 6.87
CA LEU A 52 5.73 8.02 7.77
C LEU A 52 4.21 8.00 7.51
N TYR A 53 3.76 7.99 6.25
CA TYR A 53 2.34 7.85 5.91
C TYR A 53 1.75 6.52 6.39
N GLN A 54 2.50 5.43 6.27
CA GLN A 54 2.05 4.12 6.75
C GLN A 54 1.92 4.09 8.27
N ILE A 55 2.89 4.66 9.01
CA ILE A 55 2.85 4.76 10.47
C ILE A 55 1.68 5.66 10.89
N LEU A 56 1.49 6.81 10.23
CA LEU A 56 0.36 7.72 10.47
C LEU A 56 -0.98 6.99 10.31
N SER A 57 -1.16 6.26 9.21
CA SER A 57 -2.37 5.49 8.96
C SER A 57 -2.63 4.46 10.06
N ASN A 58 -1.59 3.75 10.51
CA ASN A 58 -1.71 2.74 11.56
C ASN A 58 -2.05 3.36 12.93
N PHE A 59 -1.43 4.50 13.28
CA PHE A 59 -1.75 5.23 14.51
C PHE A 59 -3.16 5.82 14.47
N ALA A 60 -3.56 6.42 13.34
CA ALA A 60 -4.89 6.96 13.14
C ALA A 60 -5.96 5.86 13.26
N ASN A 61 -5.69 4.66 12.71
CA ASN A 61 -6.59 3.51 12.81
C ASN A 61 -6.69 2.98 14.24
N ASP A 62 -5.58 2.90 14.97
CA ASP A 62 -5.59 2.46 16.37
C ASP A 62 -6.34 3.47 17.27
N TYR A 63 -6.11 4.77 17.05
CA TYR A 63 -6.83 5.84 17.74
C TYR A 63 -8.32 5.82 17.41
N GLY A 64 -8.69 5.83 16.12
CA GLY A 64 -10.08 5.97 15.66
C GLY A 64 -10.94 4.77 16.06
N ASP A 65 -10.46 3.56 15.85
CA ASP A 65 -11.15 2.32 16.21
C ASP A 65 -11.20 2.15 17.75
N GLY A 66 -10.15 2.58 18.46
CA GLY A 66 -10.10 2.56 19.92
C GLY A 66 -11.13 3.50 20.56
N VAL A 67 -11.27 4.72 20.03
CA VAL A 67 -12.29 5.70 20.50
C VAL A 67 -13.71 5.23 20.19
N LYS A 68 -13.95 4.63 19.02
CA LYS A 68 -15.26 4.08 18.63
C LYS A 68 -15.61 2.77 19.35
N GLY A 69 -14.65 2.14 20.04
CA GLY A 69 -14.86 0.88 20.74
C GLY A 69 -14.95 -0.35 19.81
N THR A 70 -14.73 -0.19 18.51
CA THR A 70 -14.79 -1.26 17.50
C THR A 70 -13.81 -2.39 17.81
N ASP A 71 -12.62 -2.04 18.26
CA ASP A 71 -11.54 -3.00 18.54
C ASP A 71 -11.80 -3.90 19.76
N ARG A 72 -12.76 -3.56 20.63
CA ARG A 72 -13.17 -4.40 21.78
C ARG A 72 -13.90 -5.68 21.34
N LEU A 73 -14.48 -5.64 20.13
CA LEU A 73 -15.26 -6.75 19.55
C LEU A 73 -14.41 -7.68 18.66
N ARG A 74 -13.11 -7.38 18.51
CA ARG A 74 -12.22 -8.16 17.61
C ARG A 74 -11.92 -9.55 18.16
N THR A 75 -11.64 -10.45 17.25
CA THR A 75 -11.25 -11.83 17.55
C THR A 75 -9.90 -11.91 18.27
N LYS A 76 -9.72 -12.89 19.16
CA LYS A 76 -8.45 -13.11 19.90
C LYS A 76 -7.23 -13.33 19.00
N ASN A 77 -7.44 -13.81 17.77
CA ASN A 77 -6.37 -14.09 16.79
C ASN A 77 -5.96 -12.85 15.97
N ALA A 78 -6.70 -11.74 16.06
CA ALA A 78 -6.33 -10.50 15.40
C ALA A 78 -5.21 -9.78 16.16
N GLU A 79 -4.43 -8.96 15.44
CA GLU A 79 -3.36 -8.16 16.04
C GLU A 79 -3.88 -7.25 17.16
N ILE A 80 -3.19 -7.26 18.29
CA ILE A 80 -3.57 -6.50 19.48
C ILE A 80 -3.48 -5.00 19.17
N ARG A 81 -4.58 -4.27 19.39
CA ARG A 81 -4.64 -2.82 19.29
C ARG A 81 -4.18 -2.18 20.59
N MET A 82 -3.27 -1.21 20.49
CA MET A 82 -2.62 -0.66 21.67
C MET A 82 -3.54 0.24 22.50
N VAL A 83 -4.46 0.96 21.84
CA VAL A 83 -5.47 1.78 22.54
C VAL A 83 -6.52 0.89 23.18
N ALA A 84 -7.11 -0.06 22.45
CA ALA A 84 -8.15 -0.95 22.97
C ALA A 84 -7.67 -1.86 24.11
N SER A 85 -6.38 -2.25 24.09
CA SER A 85 -5.77 -3.04 25.18
C SER A 85 -5.32 -2.20 26.40
N GLY A 86 -5.47 -0.88 26.35
CA GLY A 86 -5.00 0.03 27.40
C GLY A 86 -3.47 0.22 27.49
N LYS A 87 -2.68 -0.40 26.60
CA LYS A 87 -1.22 -0.29 26.61
C LYS A 87 -0.70 1.08 26.20
N ILE A 88 -1.48 1.82 25.39
CA ILE A 88 -1.24 3.22 25.05
C ILE A 88 -2.55 3.99 25.30
N SER A 89 -2.49 5.08 26.06
CA SER A 89 -3.68 5.88 26.33
C SER A 89 -4.15 6.62 25.06
N VAL A 90 -5.46 6.89 24.98
CA VAL A 90 -6.10 7.62 23.89
C VAL A 90 -5.40 8.96 23.61
N GLN A 91 -5.06 9.72 24.69
CA GLN A 91 -4.38 11.02 24.56
C GLN A 91 -2.98 10.89 23.97
N LYS A 92 -2.19 9.90 24.41
CA LYS A 92 -0.86 9.63 23.85
C LYS A 92 -0.92 9.21 22.38
N MET A 93 -1.91 8.38 22.01
CA MET A 93 -2.09 7.99 20.62
C MET A 93 -2.52 9.17 19.75
N LYS A 94 -3.45 10.04 20.24
CA LYS A 94 -3.82 11.28 19.55
C LYS A 94 -2.63 12.18 19.30
N LEU A 95 -1.76 12.39 20.30
CA LEU A 95 -0.54 13.18 20.15
C LEU A 95 0.40 12.56 19.12
N ALA A 96 0.56 11.23 19.13
CA ALA A 96 1.38 10.52 18.14
C ALA A 96 0.85 10.71 16.71
N VAL A 97 -0.47 10.69 16.50
CA VAL A 97 -1.09 10.99 15.19
C VAL A 97 -0.73 12.40 14.74
N ILE A 98 -0.86 13.40 15.63
CA ILE A 98 -0.56 14.82 15.30
C ILE A 98 0.92 14.98 14.95
N ILE A 99 1.83 14.44 15.76
CA ILE A 99 3.27 14.53 15.53
C ILE A 99 3.65 13.84 14.21
N THR A 100 3.14 12.62 13.99
CA THR A 100 3.45 11.88 12.77
C THR A 100 2.90 12.57 11.53
N ALA A 101 1.71 13.19 11.60
CA ALA A 101 1.17 13.99 10.51
C ALA A 101 2.06 15.21 10.19
N GLY A 102 2.54 15.91 11.21
CA GLY A 102 3.48 17.02 11.03
C GLY A 102 4.82 16.59 10.43
N LEU A 103 5.39 15.47 10.89
CA LEU A 103 6.62 14.89 10.32
C LEU A 103 6.40 14.41 8.88
N SER A 104 5.24 13.83 8.58
CA SER A 104 4.86 13.41 7.23
C SER A 104 4.79 14.61 6.28
N LEU A 105 4.19 15.71 6.71
CA LEU A 105 4.10 16.95 5.92
C LEU A 105 5.48 17.55 5.67
N LEU A 106 6.31 17.65 6.70
CA LEU A 106 7.68 18.18 6.59
C LEU A 106 8.53 17.34 5.63
N ALA A 107 8.50 16.00 5.76
CA ALA A 107 9.22 15.11 4.87
C ALA A 107 8.71 15.23 3.42
N THR A 108 7.39 15.39 3.23
CA THR A 108 6.78 15.61 1.91
C THR A 108 7.30 16.91 1.29
N ILE A 109 7.28 18.02 2.02
CA ILE A 109 7.80 19.32 1.53
C ILE A 109 9.28 19.18 1.15
N THR A 110 10.09 18.51 1.97
CA THR A 110 11.52 18.29 1.69
C THR A 110 11.72 17.46 0.42
N LEU A 111 10.95 16.37 0.24
CA LEU A 111 10.97 15.56 -0.96
C LEU A 111 10.63 16.38 -2.20
N LEU A 112 9.52 17.13 -2.14
CA LEU A 112 9.02 17.88 -3.29
C LEU A 112 9.95 19.07 -3.62
N TYR A 113 10.51 19.74 -2.62
CA TYR A 113 11.52 20.77 -2.83
C TYR A 113 12.72 20.22 -3.60
N LYS A 114 13.26 19.07 -3.15
CA LYS A 114 14.37 18.39 -3.84
C LYS A 114 14.00 17.94 -5.24
N ALA A 115 12.78 17.44 -5.45
CA ALA A 115 12.37 16.88 -6.73
C ALA A 115 12.03 17.95 -7.76
N PHE A 116 11.45 19.10 -7.39
CA PHE A 116 10.80 20.01 -8.32
C PHE A 116 11.41 21.41 -8.39
N ILE A 117 12.05 21.89 -7.32
CA ILE A 117 12.58 23.27 -7.30
C ILE A 117 14.02 23.30 -7.85
N PRO A 118 14.36 24.31 -8.69
CA PRO A 118 13.56 25.49 -9.03
C PRO A 118 12.68 25.36 -10.29
N ASN A 119 12.78 24.28 -11.07
CA ASN A 119 12.30 24.25 -12.47
C ASN A 119 10.84 23.84 -12.66
N TYR A 120 10.19 23.22 -11.64
CA TYR A 120 8.87 22.58 -11.74
C TYR A 120 7.95 23.08 -10.61
N LEU A 121 7.77 24.40 -10.50
CA LEU A 121 6.98 25.01 -9.41
C LEU A 121 5.48 24.62 -9.45
N PRO A 122 4.79 24.53 -10.61
CA PRO A 122 3.39 24.06 -10.64
C PRO A 122 3.26 22.64 -10.09
N GLU A 123 4.15 21.73 -10.49
CA GLU A 123 4.15 20.33 -10.06
C GLU A 123 4.41 20.21 -8.57
N PHE A 124 5.27 21.08 -8.01
CA PHE A 124 5.49 21.17 -6.56
C PHE A 124 4.17 21.39 -5.81
N PHE A 125 3.34 22.36 -6.23
CA PHE A 125 2.07 22.64 -5.55
C PHE A 125 1.03 21.56 -5.78
N ILE A 126 0.96 20.97 -6.98
CA ILE A 126 0.07 19.85 -7.27
C ILE A 126 0.40 18.66 -6.35
N PHE A 127 1.68 18.29 -6.27
CA PHE A 127 2.11 17.18 -5.43
C PHE A 127 2.04 17.50 -3.94
N LEU A 128 2.20 18.75 -3.53
CA LEU A 128 1.95 19.17 -2.14
C LEU A 128 0.47 18.98 -1.77
N GLY A 129 -0.45 19.38 -2.64
CA GLY A 129 -1.88 19.13 -2.49
C GLY A 129 -2.18 17.63 -2.40
N LEU A 130 -1.57 16.82 -3.26
CA LEU A 130 -1.70 15.35 -3.22
C LEU A 130 -1.15 14.77 -1.91
N GLY A 131 0.00 15.25 -1.42
CA GLY A 131 0.58 14.84 -0.14
C GLY A 131 -0.33 15.17 1.05
N ILE A 132 -0.94 16.36 1.06
CA ILE A 132 -1.94 16.74 2.07
C ILE A 132 -3.15 15.82 1.98
N LEU A 133 -3.64 15.50 0.79
CA LEU A 133 -4.74 14.55 0.60
C LEU A 133 -4.40 13.15 1.11
N CYS A 134 -3.16 12.68 0.95
CA CYS A 134 -2.69 11.41 1.52
C CYS A 134 -2.74 11.42 3.06
N ILE A 135 -2.32 12.51 3.71
CA ILE A 135 -2.40 12.68 5.17
C ILE A 135 -3.85 12.66 5.62
N LEU A 136 -4.72 13.45 4.96
CA LEU A 136 -6.14 13.51 5.27
C LEU A 136 -6.83 12.16 5.06
N ALA A 137 -6.48 11.44 4.00
CA ALA A 137 -6.99 10.10 3.74
C ALA A 137 -6.55 9.09 4.83
N ALA A 138 -5.28 9.12 5.25
CA ALA A 138 -4.78 8.26 6.33
C ALA A 138 -5.55 8.48 7.63
N ILE A 139 -5.86 9.74 7.97
CA ILE A 139 -6.62 10.11 9.16
C ILE A 139 -8.12 9.78 9.00
N GLY A 140 -8.71 10.17 7.86
CA GLY A 140 -10.14 10.04 7.57
C GLY A 140 -10.61 8.59 7.36
N TYR A 141 -9.70 7.63 7.29
CA TYR A 141 -10.04 6.21 7.17
C TYR A 141 -10.88 5.73 8.36
N THR A 142 -10.50 6.12 9.59
CA THR A 142 -11.19 5.69 10.82
C THR A 142 -11.66 6.86 11.70
N ILE A 143 -11.05 8.04 11.59
CA ILE A 143 -11.36 9.21 12.41
C ILE A 143 -12.50 10.02 11.76
N GLY A 144 -13.43 10.52 12.60
CA GLY A 144 -14.57 11.32 12.17
C GLY A 144 -15.89 10.53 12.08
N LYS A 145 -17.01 11.28 11.95
CA LYS A 145 -18.36 10.69 11.86
C LYS A 145 -18.56 9.88 10.60
N ASN A 146 -18.04 10.36 9.45
CA ASN A 146 -18.16 9.75 8.13
C ASN A 146 -16.84 9.15 7.67
N SER A 147 -16.16 8.38 8.51
CA SER A 147 -14.90 7.72 8.15
C SER A 147 -15.13 6.73 7.02
N TYR A 148 -14.41 6.91 5.91
CA TYR A 148 -14.66 6.17 4.67
C TYR A 148 -14.33 4.67 4.77
N GLY A 149 -13.47 4.25 5.70
CA GLY A 149 -13.22 2.85 6.03
C GLY A 149 -14.46 2.13 6.56
N TYR A 150 -15.38 2.87 7.20
CA TYR A 150 -16.67 2.36 7.68
C TYR A 150 -17.75 2.35 6.58
N MET A 151 -17.54 3.09 5.49
CA MET A 151 -18.49 3.22 4.37
C MET A 151 -18.25 2.21 3.25
N GLY A 152 -17.25 1.34 3.37
CA GLY A 152 -16.91 0.33 2.36
C GLY A 152 -16.09 0.87 1.18
N LEU A 153 -15.49 2.04 1.34
CA LEU A 153 -14.63 2.65 0.32
C LEU A 153 -13.15 2.26 0.49
N GLY A 154 -12.83 1.45 1.51
CA GLY A 154 -11.46 1.07 1.83
C GLY A 154 -10.71 0.44 0.66
N ASP A 155 -11.34 -0.50 -0.04
CA ASP A 155 -10.75 -1.22 -1.17
C ASP A 155 -10.33 -0.27 -2.31
N VAL A 156 -11.22 0.66 -2.68
CA VAL A 156 -10.94 1.68 -3.71
C VAL A 156 -9.81 2.61 -3.29
N MET A 157 -9.85 3.07 -2.04
CA MET A 157 -8.83 4.00 -1.52
C MET A 157 -7.47 3.32 -1.40
N VAL A 158 -7.41 2.06 -0.95
CA VAL A 158 -6.15 1.30 -0.92
C VAL A 158 -5.62 1.10 -2.34
N PHE A 159 -6.45 0.72 -3.30
CA PHE A 159 -6.05 0.59 -4.69
C PHE A 159 -5.45 1.90 -5.24
N ILE A 160 -6.11 3.04 -5.00
CA ILE A 160 -5.65 4.34 -5.48
C ILE A 160 -4.33 4.75 -4.81
N PHE A 161 -4.27 4.76 -3.47
CA PHE A 161 -3.11 5.31 -2.76
C PHE A 161 -1.89 4.39 -2.81
N PHE A 162 -2.05 3.08 -2.65
CA PHE A 162 -0.93 2.14 -2.71
C PHE A 162 -0.51 1.76 -4.13
N GLY A 163 -1.45 1.85 -5.09
CA GLY A 163 -1.19 1.61 -6.51
C GLY A 163 -0.88 2.90 -7.25
N ILE A 164 -1.95 3.60 -7.66
CA ILE A 164 -1.84 4.72 -8.61
C ILE A 164 -0.96 5.86 -8.07
N VAL A 165 -1.25 6.33 -6.86
CA VAL A 165 -0.51 7.45 -6.25
C VAL A 165 0.92 7.04 -5.90
N SER A 166 1.11 5.87 -5.30
CA SER A 166 2.43 5.43 -4.87
C SER A 166 3.35 5.14 -6.06
N VAL A 167 2.90 4.33 -7.02
CA VAL A 167 3.71 3.96 -8.21
C VAL A 167 3.80 5.11 -9.19
N GLY A 168 2.66 5.67 -9.61
CA GLY A 168 2.61 6.76 -10.59
C GLY A 168 3.24 8.04 -10.06
N GLY A 169 2.96 8.40 -8.81
CA GLY A 169 3.55 9.55 -8.15
C GLY A 169 5.07 9.43 -8.01
N SER A 170 5.58 8.29 -7.52
CA SER A 170 7.03 8.09 -7.42
C SER A 170 7.72 8.04 -8.79
N TYR A 171 7.09 7.47 -9.81
CA TYR A 171 7.59 7.54 -11.18
C TYR A 171 7.74 9.00 -11.64
N PHE A 172 6.68 9.81 -11.47
CA PHE A 172 6.67 11.22 -11.89
C PHE A 172 7.70 12.08 -11.13
N LEU A 173 7.98 11.78 -9.86
CA LEU A 173 9.01 12.49 -9.08
C LEU A 173 10.38 12.49 -9.78
N PHE A 174 10.69 11.48 -10.59
CA PHE A 174 11.96 11.37 -11.31
C PHE A 174 11.85 11.85 -12.75
N THR A 175 10.84 11.39 -13.49
CA THR A 175 10.72 11.62 -14.94
C THR A 175 10.17 12.99 -15.30
N LYS A 176 9.42 13.64 -14.40
CA LYS A 176 8.66 14.89 -14.62
C LYS A 176 7.63 14.79 -15.75
N THR A 177 7.44 13.61 -16.28
CA THR A 177 6.49 13.30 -17.36
C THR A 177 5.62 12.12 -16.95
N TRP A 178 4.39 12.09 -17.47
CA TRP A 178 3.49 10.98 -17.26
C TRP A 178 3.58 9.98 -18.41
N SER A 179 3.50 8.70 -18.08
CA SER A 179 3.38 7.62 -19.05
C SER A 179 2.24 6.70 -18.66
N TRP A 180 1.31 6.49 -19.59
CA TRP A 180 0.07 5.75 -19.29
C TRP A 180 0.29 4.27 -18.97
N ASP A 181 1.33 3.67 -19.50
CA ASP A 181 1.67 2.27 -19.25
C ASP A 181 2.11 1.99 -17.80
N ILE A 182 2.53 3.05 -17.04
CA ILE A 182 2.82 2.92 -15.61
C ILE A 182 1.58 2.53 -14.79
N LEU A 183 0.38 2.77 -15.33
CA LEU A 183 -0.86 2.33 -14.70
C LEU A 183 -0.97 0.81 -14.57
N LEU A 184 -0.28 0.04 -15.43
CA LEU A 184 -0.28 -1.41 -15.37
C LEU A 184 0.43 -1.93 -14.09
N PRO A 185 1.70 -1.61 -13.84
CA PRO A 185 2.35 -2.01 -12.60
C PRO A 185 1.74 -1.31 -11.37
N ALA A 186 1.21 -0.08 -11.51
CA ALA A 186 0.48 0.60 -10.44
C ALA A 186 -0.78 -0.17 -10.04
N SER A 187 -1.58 -0.63 -11.03
CA SER A 187 -2.75 -1.47 -10.78
C SER A 187 -2.37 -2.79 -10.12
N ALA A 188 -1.25 -3.39 -10.53
CA ALA A 188 -0.77 -4.64 -9.92
C ALA A 188 -0.49 -4.47 -8.41
N VAL A 189 0.24 -3.41 -8.00
CA VAL A 189 0.50 -3.12 -6.59
C VAL A 189 -0.80 -2.76 -5.85
N GLY A 190 -1.66 -1.94 -6.47
CA GLY A 190 -2.94 -1.55 -5.91
C GLY A 190 -3.82 -2.77 -5.61
N MET A 191 -3.91 -3.73 -6.54
CA MET A 191 -4.67 -4.97 -6.36
C MET A 191 -4.07 -5.86 -5.27
N LEU A 192 -2.76 -6.07 -5.24
CA LEU A 192 -2.11 -6.86 -4.21
C LEU A 192 -2.25 -6.22 -2.81
N SER A 193 -2.22 -4.90 -2.72
CA SER A 193 -2.47 -4.18 -1.47
C SER A 193 -3.94 -4.31 -1.03
N THR A 194 -4.88 -4.23 -1.97
CA THR A 194 -6.30 -4.47 -1.73
C THR A 194 -6.56 -5.92 -1.34
N ALA A 195 -5.79 -6.89 -1.86
CA ALA A 195 -5.87 -8.30 -1.44
C ALA A 195 -5.58 -8.48 0.05
N VAL A 196 -4.59 -7.75 0.60
CA VAL A 196 -4.31 -7.76 2.05
C VAL A 196 -5.47 -7.15 2.84
N LEU A 197 -6.05 -6.03 2.36
CA LEU A 197 -7.22 -5.43 2.99
C LEU A 197 -8.44 -6.37 2.95
N ASN A 198 -8.68 -7.03 1.81
CA ASN A 198 -9.79 -7.98 1.67
C ASN A 198 -9.65 -9.17 2.65
N LEU A 199 -8.43 -9.73 2.80
CA LEU A 199 -8.17 -10.76 3.82
C LEU A 199 -8.45 -10.26 5.24
N ASN A 200 -8.04 -9.03 5.55
CA ASN A 200 -8.33 -8.41 6.83
C ASN A 200 -9.84 -8.25 7.08
N ASN A 201 -10.56 -7.75 6.07
CA ASN A 201 -11.99 -7.55 6.13
C ASN A 201 -12.75 -8.89 6.21
N MET A 202 -12.32 -9.92 5.49
CA MET A 202 -12.91 -11.27 5.59
C MET A 202 -12.71 -11.88 6.97
N ARG A 203 -11.50 -11.74 7.57
CA ARG A 203 -11.22 -12.21 8.93
C ARG A 203 -12.10 -11.53 9.97
N ASP A 204 -12.33 -10.23 9.81
CA ASP A 204 -12.99 -9.39 10.80
C ASP A 204 -14.50 -9.22 10.54
N MET A 205 -15.13 -9.95 9.59
CA MET A 205 -16.53 -9.77 9.16
C MET A 205 -17.53 -9.76 10.31
N GLU A 206 -17.36 -10.63 11.29
CA GLU A 206 -18.27 -10.74 12.45
C GLU A 206 -18.18 -9.48 13.33
N SER A 207 -16.97 -9.06 13.69
CA SER A 207 -16.73 -7.86 14.49
C SER A 207 -17.09 -6.57 13.75
N ASP A 208 -16.86 -6.52 12.44
CA ASP A 208 -17.23 -5.38 11.60
C ASP A 208 -18.74 -5.22 11.52
N ARG A 209 -19.50 -6.32 11.41
CA ARG A 209 -20.97 -6.30 11.46
C ARG A 209 -21.48 -5.76 12.78
N LEU A 210 -20.94 -6.24 13.90
CA LEU A 210 -21.33 -5.80 15.25
C LEU A 210 -21.01 -4.33 15.52
N SER A 211 -19.94 -3.83 14.92
CA SER A 211 -19.49 -2.42 15.05
C SER A 211 -20.11 -1.46 14.02
N GLY A 212 -20.99 -1.96 13.14
CA GLY A 212 -21.65 -1.15 12.13
C GLY A 212 -20.76 -0.77 10.93
N LYS A 213 -19.56 -1.36 10.77
CA LYS A 213 -18.74 -1.22 9.57
C LYS A 213 -19.45 -1.88 8.39
N LYS A 214 -19.36 -1.24 7.21
CA LYS A 214 -19.94 -1.74 5.96
C LYS A 214 -18.82 -2.01 4.94
N THR A 215 -17.83 -2.84 5.31
CA THR A 215 -16.71 -3.18 4.42
C THR A 215 -17.18 -3.84 3.14
N PHE A 216 -16.37 -3.74 2.06
CA PHE A 216 -16.75 -4.36 0.77
C PHE A 216 -16.92 -5.87 0.91
N ALA A 217 -16.01 -6.56 1.62
CA ALA A 217 -16.12 -7.98 1.90
C ALA A 217 -17.44 -8.34 2.62
N LEU A 218 -17.86 -7.52 3.61
CA LEU A 218 -19.11 -7.74 4.32
C LEU A 218 -20.34 -7.57 3.41
N ARG A 219 -20.30 -6.60 2.46
CA ARG A 219 -21.40 -6.36 1.51
C ARG A 219 -21.60 -7.50 0.52
N ILE A 220 -20.50 -8.05 -0.02
CA ILE A 220 -20.57 -9.11 -1.03
C ILE A 220 -20.67 -10.52 -0.41
N GLY A 221 -20.40 -10.63 0.90
CA GLY A 221 -20.40 -11.89 1.63
C GLY A 221 -19.12 -12.70 1.45
N PHE A 222 -18.86 -13.64 2.38
CA PHE A 222 -17.60 -14.37 2.46
C PHE A 222 -17.24 -15.12 1.17
N ARG A 223 -18.20 -15.81 0.56
CA ARG A 223 -17.98 -16.59 -0.68
C ARG A 223 -17.51 -15.70 -1.83
N ASN A 224 -18.18 -14.57 -2.06
CA ASN A 224 -17.81 -13.64 -3.14
C ASN A 224 -16.51 -12.90 -2.82
N ALA A 225 -16.24 -12.59 -1.54
CA ALA A 225 -14.97 -12.01 -1.11
C ALA A 225 -13.78 -12.97 -1.36
N MET A 226 -14.00 -14.29 -1.25
CA MET A 226 -12.99 -15.29 -1.64
C MET A 226 -12.75 -15.29 -3.15
N ILE A 227 -13.78 -15.17 -3.99
CA ILE A 227 -13.64 -15.06 -5.46
C ILE A 227 -12.88 -13.75 -5.80
N TYR A 228 -13.28 -12.66 -5.17
CA TYR A 228 -12.59 -11.37 -5.32
C TYR A 228 -11.11 -11.46 -4.94
N GLN A 229 -10.78 -12.20 -3.88
CA GLN A 229 -9.38 -12.45 -3.48
C GLN A 229 -8.57 -13.14 -4.59
N ILE A 230 -9.17 -14.08 -5.33
CA ILE A 230 -8.51 -14.74 -6.46
C ILE A 230 -8.15 -13.73 -7.54
N VAL A 231 -9.10 -12.86 -7.91
CA VAL A 231 -8.88 -11.82 -8.92
C VAL A 231 -7.76 -10.88 -8.50
N LEU A 232 -7.81 -10.40 -7.26
CA LEU A 232 -6.80 -9.50 -6.68
C LEU A 232 -5.38 -10.10 -6.64
N MET A 233 -5.26 -11.41 -6.57
CA MET A 233 -3.95 -12.10 -6.51
C MET A 233 -3.42 -12.56 -7.87
N GLN A 234 -4.29 -12.84 -8.86
CA GLN A 234 -3.84 -13.41 -10.14
C GLN A 234 -3.71 -12.37 -11.23
N LEU A 235 -4.62 -11.42 -11.31
CA LEU A 235 -4.63 -10.38 -12.34
C LEU A 235 -3.39 -9.46 -12.32
N PRO A 236 -2.75 -9.16 -11.17
CA PRO A 236 -1.51 -8.37 -11.12
C PRO A 236 -0.41 -8.85 -12.04
N LEU A 237 -0.17 -10.17 -12.14
CA LEU A 237 0.86 -10.71 -13.01
C LEU A 237 0.53 -10.52 -14.49
N ILE A 238 -0.75 -10.53 -14.85
CA ILE A 238 -1.19 -10.24 -16.22
C ILE A 238 -0.89 -8.78 -16.57
N PHE A 239 -1.19 -7.83 -15.69
CA PHE A 239 -0.86 -6.42 -15.90
C PHE A 239 0.66 -6.19 -16.03
N ILE A 240 1.45 -6.84 -15.18
CA ILE A 240 2.91 -6.77 -15.30
C ILE A 240 3.39 -7.37 -16.63
N LEU A 241 2.84 -8.51 -17.04
CA LEU A 241 3.18 -9.13 -18.32
C LEU A 241 2.86 -8.19 -19.50
N ILE A 242 1.68 -7.58 -19.50
CA ILE A 242 1.28 -6.62 -20.54
C ILE A 242 2.26 -5.44 -20.54
N PHE A 243 2.64 -4.90 -19.37
CA PHE A 243 3.63 -3.83 -19.26
C PHE A 243 4.97 -4.21 -19.88
N LEU A 244 5.48 -5.41 -19.58
CA LEU A 244 6.74 -5.91 -20.12
C LEU A 244 6.69 -6.06 -21.65
N MET A 245 5.58 -6.56 -22.18
CA MET A 245 5.38 -6.75 -23.63
C MET A 245 5.22 -5.40 -24.36
N MET A 246 4.42 -4.46 -23.83
CA MET A 246 4.24 -3.12 -24.42
C MET A 246 5.55 -2.34 -24.53
N ASN A 247 6.48 -2.54 -23.61
CA ASN A 247 7.77 -1.88 -23.62
C ASN A 247 8.83 -2.65 -24.43
N ASN A 248 8.46 -3.74 -25.12
CA ASN A 248 9.34 -4.59 -25.93
C ASN A 248 10.58 -5.09 -25.17
N LEU A 249 10.42 -5.37 -23.86
CA LEU A 249 11.54 -5.70 -23.00
C LEU A 249 12.20 -7.03 -23.36
N HIS A 250 11.46 -7.97 -23.96
CA HIS A 250 11.98 -9.22 -24.51
C HIS A 250 12.99 -8.99 -25.63
N ILE A 251 12.86 -7.90 -26.40
CA ILE A 251 13.81 -7.51 -27.46
C ILE A 251 14.97 -6.71 -26.86
N LYS A 252 14.67 -5.74 -26.01
CA LYS A 252 15.66 -4.78 -25.47
C LYS A 252 16.58 -5.39 -24.41
N LYS A 253 16.06 -6.30 -23.57
CA LYS A 253 16.73 -6.86 -22.39
C LYS A 253 16.67 -8.39 -22.31
N GLY A 254 16.25 -9.06 -23.38
CA GLY A 254 16.02 -10.51 -23.35
C GLY A 254 14.92 -10.90 -22.36
N TYR A 255 15.07 -12.05 -21.70
CA TYR A 255 14.03 -12.58 -20.81
C TYR A 255 14.21 -12.21 -19.34
N TYR A 256 15.26 -11.49 -18.95
CA TYR A 256 15.52 -11.15 -17.55
C TYR A 256 14.39 -10.39 -16.85
N PRO A 257 13.69 -9.40 -17.47
CA PRO A 257 12.57 -8.72 -16.84
C PRO A 257 11.40 -9.65 -16.50
N PHE A 258 11.29 -10.78 -17.20
CA PHE A 258 10.23 -11.77 -16.99
C PHE A 258 10.46 -12.68 -15.78
N ILE A 259 11.60 -12.57 -15.07
CA ILE A 259 11.87 -13.31 -13.84
C ILE A 259 10.78 -13.09 -12.78
N VAL A 260 10.09 -11.93 -12.81
CA VAL A 260 8.95 -11.63 -11.94
C VAL A 260 7.80 -12.63 -12.09
N MET A 261 7.67 -13.30 -13.25
CA MET A 261 6.62 -14.30 -13.49
C MET A 261 6.79 -15.54 -12.61
N ILE A 262 7.95 -15.77 -12.01
CA ILE A 262 8.16 -16.83 -11.01
C ILE A 262 7.20 -16.67 -9.82
N MET A 263 6.72 -15.45 -9.55
CA MET A 263 5.74 -15.16 -8.50
C MET A 263 4.38 -15.83 -8.71
N PHE A 264 4.11 -16.34 -9.92
CA PHE A 264 2.94 -17.17 -10.19
C PHE A 264 2.85 -18.37 -9.24
N PHE A 265 3.96 -19.02 -8.95
CA PHE A 265 3.98 -20.22 -8.10
C PHE A 265 3.61 -19.89 -6.64
N PRO A 266 4.27 -18.97 -5.92
CA PRO A 266 3.91 -18.65 -4.54
C PRO A 266 2.52 -18.00 -4.44
N MET A 267 2.10 -17.19 -5.41
CA MET A 267 0.75 -16.61 -5.45
C MET A 267 -0.32 -17.71 -5.57
N THR A 268 -0.11 -18.68 -6.46
CA THR A 268 -1.05 -19.80 -6.65
C THR A 268 -1.07 -20.72 -5.44
N ALA A 269 0.10 -21.01 -4.84
CA ALA A 269 0.19 -21.82 -3.63
C ALA A 269 -0.56 -21.14 -2.45
N LEU A 270 -0.34 -19.84 -2.25
CA LEU A 270 -1.02 -19.07 -1.21
C LEU A 270 -2.53 -19.01 -1.46
N ARG A 271 -2.94 -18.74 -2.71
CA ARG A 271 -4.35 -18.79 -3.10
C ARG A 271 -5.03 -20.11 -2.73
N ARG A 272 -4.39 -21.25 -3.03
CA ARG A 272 -4.94 -22.58 -2.68
C ARG A 272 -5.19 -22.71 -1.19
N LYS A 273 -4.22 -22.29 -0.36
CA LYS A 273 -4.36 -22.30 1.11
C LYS A 273 -5.51 -21.42 1.59
N ILE A 274 -5.63 -20.19 1.06
CA ILE A 274 -6.72 -19.28 1.38
C ILE A 274 -8.07 -19.91 1.04
N MET A 275 -8.21 -20.49 -0.16
CA MET A 275 -9.46 -21.11 -0.63
C MET A 275 -9.88 -22.35 0.18
N GLN A 276 -8.93 -23.01 0.83
CA GLN A 276 -9.22 -24.18 1.68
C GLN A 276 -9.61 -23.78 3.11
N THR A 277 -9.40 -22.52 3.49
CA THR A 277 -9.71 -22.01 4.83
C THR A 277 -11.22 -21.86 5.00
N LYS A 278 -11.76 -22.55 6.00
CA LYS A 278 -13.20 -22.52 6.33
C LYS A 278 -13.54 -21.50 7.42
N ASP A 279 -12.65 -21.34 8.40
CA ASP A 279 -12.81 -20.35 9.47
C ASP A 279 -12.13 -19.02 9.08
N PRO A 280 -12.88 -17.92 8.95
CA PRO A 280 -12.31 -16.60 8.67
C PRO A 280 -11.17 -16.19 9.60
N LYS A 281 -11.19 -16.65 10.87
CA LYS A 281 -10.16 -16.32 11.88
C LYS A 281 -8.77 -16.88 11.54
N GLU A 282 -8.70 -17.90 10.69
CA GLU A 282 -7.45 -18.51 10.24
C GLU A 282 -6.79 -17.75 9.08
N LEU A 283 -7.42 -16.68 8.58
CA LEU A 283 -6.87 -15.86 7.49
C LEU A 283 -5.71 -14.95 7.90
N ASP A 284 -5.49 -14.68 9.20
CA ASP A 284 -4.48 -13.71 9.68
C ASP A 284 -3.04 -13.97 9.16
N PRO A 285 -2.50 -15.20 9.15
CA PRO A 285 -1.16 -15.46 8.64
C PRO A 285 -0.98 -15.12 7.16
N PHE A 286 -2.06 -15.18 6.36
CA PHE A 286 -2.01 -14.93 4.92
C PHE A 286 -1.89 -13.44 4.59
N LEU A 287 -2.27 -12.52 5.49
CA LEU A 287 -2.04 -11.08 5.34
C LEU A 287 -0.55 -10.78 5.19
N LYS A 288 0.28 -11.32 6.10
CA LYS A 288 1.73 -11.15 6.06
C LYS A 288 2.34 -11.79 4.81
N GLN A 289 1.89 -13.00 4.45
CA GLN A 289 2.39 -13.71 3.28
C GLN A 289 2.06 -12.93 1.98
N THR A 290 0.85 -12.40 1.85
CA THR A 290 0.46 -11.56 0.70
C THR A 290 1.29 -10.27 0.63
N ALA A 291 1.54 -9.63 1.77
CA ALA A 291 2.39 -8.43 1.81
C ALA A 291 3.84 -8.72 1.39
N ILE A 292 4.42 -9.84 1.82
CA ILE A 292 5.76 -10.28 1.40
C ILE A 292 5.78 -10.60 -0.11
N ILE A 293 4.76 -11.27 -0.64
CA ILE A 293 4.62 -11.55 -2.07
C ILE A 293 4.56 -10.25 -2.87
N THR A 294 3.86 -9.23 -2.38
CA THR A 294 3.80 -7.90 -3.01
C THR A 294 5.18 -7.28 -3.12
N LEU A 295 5.94 -7.30 -2.02
CA LEU A 295 7.31 -6.78 -1.99
C LEU A 295 8.25 -7.58 -2.90
N ALA A 296 8.17 -8.90 -2.87
CA ALA A 296 8.99 -9.77 -3.72
C ALA A 296 8.70 -9.51 -5.21
N THR A 297 7.42 -9.33 -5.57
CA THR A 297 7.01 -8.94 -6.93
C THR A 297 7.64 -7.61 -7.34
N ALA A 298 7.62 -6.61 -6.45
CA ALA A 298 8.23 -5.31 -6.70
C ALA A 298 9.75 -5.41 -6.92
N ILE A 299 10.44 -6.17 -6.06
CA ILE A 299 11.89 -6.37 -6.16
C ILE A 299 12.24 -7.11 -7.46
N LEU A 300 11.58 -8.23 -7.77
CA LEU A 300 11.89 -9.02 -8.97
C LEU A 300 11.64 -8.24 -10.25
N LEU A 301 10.51 -7.51 -10.33
CA LEU A 301 10.24 -6.65 -11.48
C LEU A 301 11.35 -5.62 -11.69
N THR A 302 11.70 -4.90 -10.63
CA THR A 302 12.67 -3.80 -10.71
C THR A 302 14.11 -4.28 -10.89
N CYS A 303 14.47 -5.42 -10.33
CA CYS A 303 15.76 -6.06 -10.61
C CYS A 303 15.87 -6.46 -12.09
N GLY A 304 14.83 -7.09 -12.64
CA GLY A 304 14.82 -7.45 -14.07
C GLY A 304 14.91 -6.24 -15.00
N LEU A 305 14.30 -5.10 -14.62
CA LEU A 305 14.38 -3.87 -15.42
C LEU A 305 15.74 -3.18 -15.38
N ASN A 306 16.49 -3.28 -14.26
CA ASN A 306 17.62 -2.39 -14.01
C ASN A 306 19.00 -3.07 -14.00
N PHE A 307 19.09 -4.35 -13.66
CA PHE A 307 20.38 -4.99 -13.36
C PHE A 307 20.76 -6.10 -14.33
N PHE A 308 19.90 -6.42 -15.29
CA PHE A 308 20.15 -7.43 -16.30
C PHE A 308 19.94 -6.92 -17.72
#